data_e821d047b70f48b0c7813d27c0109171
#
_entry.id   e821d047b70f48b0c7813d27c0109171
#
_cell.length_a   1.000
_cell.length_b   1.000
_cell.length_c   1.000
_cell.angle_alpha   90.00
_cell.angle_beta   90.00
_cell.angle_gamma   90.00
#
_symmetry.space_group_name_H-M   'P 1'
#
loop_
_entity.id
_entity.type
_entity.pdbx_description
1 polymer ?
#
loop_
_entity_poly.entity_id
_entity_poly.type
_entity_poly.pdbx_seq_one_letter_code
_entity_poly.pdbx_strand_id
1 'polypeptide(L)'
;MKEIKAYIHRNKIAEVIDALKTSIAWTSVGNDEHNLTVYMVKGSLVPLDEGERRFSVELGDEVINEYKLELHCSEEHVDELVKVIVASARTGNANAGWVYVMDVVTAIPVL
;
A
#
# COMPACT_ATOMS: atom_id res chain seq x y z
N MET A 1 13.75 -6.28 -10.61
CA MET A 1 13.14 -5.41 -9.59
C MET A 1 11.65 -5.26 -9.84
N LYS A 2 10.86 -5.28 -8.79
CA LYS A 2 9.42 -5.10 -8.85
C LYS A 2 9.00 -3.90 -8.01
N GLU A 3 7.94 -3.24 -8.42
CA GLU A 3 7.25 -2.26 -7.59
C GLU A 3 5.99 -2.90 -7.02
N ILE A 4 5.75 -2.68 -5.74
CA ILE A 4 4.51 -3.04 -5.07
C ILE A 4 3.76 -1.75 -4.77
N LYS A 5 2.51 -1.69 -5.20
CA LYS A 5 1.61 -0.58 -4.94
C LYS A 5 0.39 -1.12 -4.21
N ALA A 6 -0.02 -0.48 -3.14
CA ALA A 6 -1.18 -0.92 -2.37
C ALA A 6 -2.08 0.25 -2.04
N TYR A 7 -3.38 0.04 -2.15
CA TYR A 7 -4.41 0.95 -1.66
C TYR A 7 -4.96 0.37 -0.38
N ILE A 8 -4.84 1.12 0.72
CA ILE A 8 -5.05 0.60 2.06
C ILE A 8 -5.98 1.53 2.82
N HIS A 9 -6.94 0.96 3.55
CA HIS A 9 -7.83 1.73 4.40
C HIS A 9 -7.02 2.46 5.47
N ARG A 10 -7.42 3.72 5.76
CA ARG A 10 -6.70 4.59 6.71
C ARG A 10 -6.51 3.98 8.09
N ASN A 11 -7.43 3.11 8.53
CA ASN A 11 -7.33 2.46 9.83
C ASN A 11 -6.29 1.33 9.87
N LYS A 12 -5.75 0.95 8.71
CA LYS A 12 -4.81 -0.17 8.59
C LYS A 12 -3.40 0.26 8.22
N ILE A 13 -3.20 1.48 7.77
CA ILE A 13 -1.90 1.89 7.21
C ILE A 13 -0.75 1.75 8.22
N ALA A 14 -0.98 2.14 9.48
CA ALA A 14 0.06 2.04 10.50
C ALA A 14 0.46 0.58 10.76
N GLU A 15 -0.52 -0.33 10.81
CA GLU A 15 -0.27 -1.76 10.99
C GLU A 15 0.49 -2.34 9.81
N VAL A 16 0.16 -1.92 8.59
CA VAL A 16 0.84 -2.38 7.37
C VAL A 16 2.29 -1.94 7.36
N ILE A 17 2.56 -0.68 7.67
CA ILE A 17 3.93 -0.16 7.71
C ILE A 17 4.76 -0.91 8.75
N ASP A 18 4.21 -1.11 9.95
CA ASP A 18 4.90 -1.85 11.00
C ASP A 18 5.18 -3.29 10.59
N ALA A 19 4.18 -3.97 10.03
CA ALA A 19 4.33 -5.35 9.57
C ALA A 19 5.39 -5.48 8.47
N LEU A 20 5.43 -4.53 7.52
CA LEU A 20 6.46 -4.52 6.49
C LEU A 20 7.85 -4.37 7.10
N LYS A 21 8.05 -3.38 7.96
CA LYS A 21 9.37 -3.05 8.50
C LYS A 21 9.91 -4.11 9.45
N THR A 22 9.06 -4.94 10.01
CA THR A 22 9.47 -6.05 10.88
C THR A 22 9.59 -7.38 10.13
N SER A 23 9.22 -7.44 8.85
CA SER A 23 9.34 -8.66 8.06
C SER A 23 10.80 -9.01 7.77
N ILE A 24 11.06 -10.30 7.58
CA ILE A 24 12.40 -10.79 7.27
C ILE A 24 12.88 -10.23 5.92
N ALA A 25 12.01 -10.22 4.92
CA ALA A 25 12.35 -9.68 3.60
C ALA A 25 12.80 -8.22 3.67
N TRP A 26 12.17 -7.43 4.54
CA TRP A 26 12.53 -6.03 4.73
C TRP A 26 13.86 -5.88 5.47
N THR A 27 13.97 -6.54 6.61
CA THR A 27 15.13 -6.37 7.49
C THR A 27 16.42 -6.96 6.92
N SER A 28 16.32 -7.93 6.02
CA SER A 28 17.49 -8.56 5.38
C SER A 28 18.28 -7.62 4.48
N VAL A 29 17.65 -6.57 3.94
CA VAL A 29 18.30 -5.60 3.04
C VAL A 29 18.36 -4.17 3.60
N GLY A 30 17.67 -3.91 4.70
CA GLY A 30 17.67 -2.60 5.36
C GLY A 30 16.54 -1.67 4.91
N ASN A 31 16.30 -0.65 5.73
CA ASN A 31 15.14 0.25 5.53
C ASN A 31 15.25 1.12 4.28
N ASP A 32 16.47 1.48 3.88
CA ASP A 32 16.70 2.44 2.80
C ASP A 32 16.56 1.81 1.41
N GLU A 33 16.45 0.48 1.33
CA GLU A 33 16.47 -0.24 0.05
C GLU A 33 15.12 -0.27 -0.67
N HIS A 34 14.04 0.12 -0.01
CA HIS A 34 12.69 -0.11 -0.52
C HIS A 34 12.00 1.14 -1.06
N ASN A 35 12.58 2.32 -0.84
CA ASN A 35 11.97 3.58 -1.26
C ASN A 35 10.48 3.65 -0.90
N LEU A 36 10.16 3.35 0.35
CA LEU A 36 8.76 3.34 0.81
C LEU A 36 8.19 4.77 0.80
N THR A 37 7.09 4.93 0.08
CA THR A 37 6.34 6.18 0.06
C THR A 37 4.89 5.89 0.41
N VAL A 38 4.29 6.80 1.17
CA VAL A 38 2.90 6.69 1.60
C VAL A 38 2.25 8.06 1.45
N TYR A 39 1.11 8.12 0.81
CA TYR A 39 0.37 9.35 0.67
C TYR A 39 -1.14 9.11 0.68
N MET A 40 -1.86 10.10 1.20
CA MET A 40 -3.32 10.06 1.24
C MET A 40 -3.89 10.40 -0.12
N VAL A 41 -4.86 9.62 -0.56
CA VAL A 41 -5.58 9.83 -1.81
C VAL A 41 -7.08 9.75 -1.55
N LYS A 42 -7.86 10.29 -2.47
CA LYS A 42 -9.31 10.13 -2.50
C LYS A 42 -9.62 8.97 -3.45
N GLY A 43 -10.38 7.99 -2.97
CA GLY A 43 -10.63 6.80 -3.75
C GLY A 43 -11.99 6.17 -3.47
N SER A 44 -12.22 5.03 -4.09
CA SER A 44 -13.50 4.33 -4.07
C SER A 44 -13.43 2.95 -3.41
N LEU A 45 -12.49 2.75 -2.50
CA LEU A 45 -12.49 1.54 -1.68
C LEU A 45 -13.78 1.45 -0.88
N VAL A 46 -14.18 0.23 -0.56
CA VAL A 46 -15.35 0.02 0.29
C VAL A 46 -15.03 0.53 1.70
N PRO A 47 -15.80 1.47 2.24
CA PRO A 47 -15.56 2.00 3.58
C PRO A 47 -15.90 0.96 4.65
N LEU A 48 -15.27 1.07 5.82
CA LEU A 48 -15.65 0.27 6.99
C LEU A 48 -16.94 0.79 7.61
N ASP A 49 -17.19 2.08 7.47
CA ASP A 49 -18.38 2.77 7.96
C ASP A 49 -18.86 3.72 6.84
N GLU A 50 -20.15 3.69 6.54
CA GLU A 50 -20.75 4.58 5.54
C GLU A 50 -20.48 6.06 5.83
N GLY A 51 -20.32 6.45 7.08
CA GLY A 51 -19.94 7.80 7.47
C GLY A 51 -18.59 8.26 6.93
N GLU A 52 -17.75 7.36 6.44
CA GLU A 52 -16.46 7.71 5.83
C GLU A 52 -16.58 8.32 4.45
N ARG A 53 -17.70 8.06 3.74
CA ARG A 53 -17.92 8.62 2.41
C ARG A 53 -18.16 10.11 2.48
N ARG A 54 -17.51 10.82 1.57
CA ARG A 54 -17.66 12.27 1.41
C ARG A 54 -17.85 12.58 -0.07
N PHE A 55 -18.83 13.45 -0.37
CA PHE A 55 -19.00 13.94 -1.72
C PHE A 55 -17.88 14.94 -2.04
N SER A 56 -17.17 14.69 -3.14
CA SER A 56 -16.14 15.59 -3.63
C SER A 56 -16.72 16.40 -4.79
N VAL A 57 -16.83 17.71 -4.62
CA VAL A 57 -17.30 18.61 -5.68
C VAL A 57 -16.34 18.57 -6.88
N GLU A 58 -15.04 18.52 -6.61
CA GLU A 58 -14.03 18.49 -7.68
C GLU A 58 -14.11 17.23 -8.52
N LEU A 59 -14.36 16.07 -7.88
CA LEU A 59 -14.43 14.78 -8.56
C LEU A 59 -15.84 14.43 -9.03
N GLY A 60 -16.87 15.13 -8.52
CA GLY A 60 -18.25 14.86 -8.85
C GLY A 60 -18.76 13.52 -8.36
N ASP A 61 -18.19 12.98 -7.30
CA ASP A 61 -18.51 11.64 -6.80
C ASP A 61 -18.28 11.53 -5.29
N GLU A 62 -18.84 10.48 -4.70
CA GLU A 62 -18.56 10.11 -3.33
C GLU A 62 -17.24 9.33 -3.25
N VAL A 63 -16.38 9.73 -2.32
CA VAL A 63 -15.06 9.15 -2.12
C VAL A 63 -14.78 8.93 -0.64
N ILE A 64 -13.80 8.10 -0.37
CA ILE A 64 -13.21 8.00 0.96
C ILE A 64 -11.75 8.43 0.91
N ASN A 65 -11.22 8.88 2.04
CA ASN A 65 -9.79 9.07 2.19
C ASN A 65 -9.15 7.71 2.46
N GLU A 66 -8.17 7.36 1.65
CA GLU A 66 -7.42 6.12 1.77
C GLU A 66 -5.94 6.40 1.58
N TYR A 67 -5.09 5.43 1.86
CA TYR A 67 -3.67 5.57 1.65
C TYR A 67 -3.20 4.75 0.46
N LYS A 68 -2.30 5.33 -0.30
CA LYS A 68 -1.55 4.64 -1.34
C LYS A 68 -0.13 4.46 -0.85
N LEU A 69 0.33 3.23 -0.84
CA LEU A 69 1.68 2.86 -0.45
C LEU A 69 2.40 2.33 -1.67
N GLU A 70 3.63 2.77 -1.85
CA GLU A 70 4.50 2.29 -2.91
C GLU A 70 5.86 1.93 -2.34
N LEU A 71 6.41 0.82 -2.82
CA LEU A 71 7.76 0.42 -2.51
C LEU A 71 8.34 -0.39 -3.67
N HIS A 72 9.64 -0.54 -3.72
CA HIS A 72 10.26 -1.50 -4.63
C HIS A 72 11.05 -2.55 -3.87
N CYS A 73 11.24 -3.70 -4.49
CA CYS A 73 12.02 -4.79 -3.90
C CYS A 73 12.60 -5.69 -4.99
N SER A 74 13.52 -6.55 -4.59
CA SER A 74 13.99 -7.60 -5.49
C SER A 74 12.88 -8.63 -5.70
N GLU A 75 12.93 -9.32 -6.83
CA GLU A 75 11.92 -10.29 -7.20
C GLU A 75 11.74 -11.40 -6.17
N GLU A 76 12.82 -11.82 -5.51
CA GLU A 76 12.79 -12.87 -4.49
C GLU A 76 11.99 -12.49 -3.23
N HIS A 77 11.78 -11.20 -2.97
CA HIS A 77 11.08 -10.72 -1.78
C HIS A 77 9.60 -10.35 -2.04
N VAL A 78 9.16 -10.36 -3.28
CA VAL A 78 7.81 -9.93 -3.66
C VAL A 78 6.74 -10.71 -2.91
N ASP A 79 6.82 -12.04 -2.96
CA ASP A 79 5.79 -12.89 -2.37
C ASP A 79 5.62 -12.65 -0.88
N GLU A 80 6.72 -12.56 -0.15
CA GLU A 80 6.65 -12.30 1.29
C GLU A 80 6.04 -10.93 1.59
N LEU A 81 6.51 -9.88 0.90
CA LEU A 81 6.02 -8.53 1.16
C LEU A 81 4.55 -8.37 0.77
N VAL A 82 4.12 -9.00 -0.32
CA VAL A 82 2.69 -9.00 -0.70
C VAL A 82 1.84 -9.70 0.35
N LYS A 83 2.28 -10.86 0.84
CA LYS A 83 1.56 -11.59 1.91
C LYS A 83 1.46 -10.77 3.19
N VAL A 84 2.52 -10.08 3.56
CA VAL A 84 2.54 -9.20 4.73
C VAL A 84 1.52 -8.08 4.58
N ILE A 85 1.48 -7.43 3.42
CA ILE A 85 0.52 -6.35 3.15
C ILE A 85 -0.92 -6.89 3.20
N VAL A 86 -1.19 -7.97 2.51
CA VAL A 86 -2.55 -8.56 2.46
C VAL A 86 -3.03 -8.94 3.84
N ALA A 87 -2.19 -9.58 4.64
CA ALA A 87 -2.56 -10.01 5.99
C ALA A 87 -2.81 -8.83 6.93
N SER A 88 -1.98 -7.78 6.86
CA SER A 88 -2.09 -6.63 7.77
C SER A 88 -3.13 -5.60 7.33
N ALA A 89 -3.44 -5.54 6.04
CA ALA A 89 -4.40 -4.57 5.49
C ALA A 89 -5.85 -5.06 5.53
N ARG A 90 -6.11 -6.29 5.91
CA ARG A 90 -7.45 -6.89 5.87
C ARG A 90 -8.45 -6.11 6.70
N THR A 91 -9.62 -5.85 6.11
CA THR A 91 -10.78 -5.25 6.79
C THR A 91 -11.92 -6.26 6.97
N GLY A 92 -11.85 -7.41 6.29
CA GLY A 92 -12.95 -8.38 6.23
C GLY A 92 -13.98 -8.10 5.13
N ASN A 93 -13.88 -6.95 4.46
CA ASN A 93 -14.79 -6.56 3.38
C ASN A 93 -14.12 -6.75 2.03
N ALA A 94 -14.87 -7.25 1.06
CA ALA A 94 -14.39 -7.32 -0.31
C ALA A 94 -14.15 -5.92 -0.89
N ASN A 95 -13.16 -5.78 -1.75
CA ASN A 95 -12.83 -4.52 -2.44
C ASN A 95 -12.49 -3.34 -1.51
N ALA A 96 -12.04 -3.63 -0.30
CA ALA A 96 -11.63 -2.62 0.67
C ALA A 96 -10.11 -2.36 0.64
N GLY A 97 -9.41 -2.89 -0.33
CA GLY A 97 -7.98 -2.69 -0.56
C GLY A 97 -7.51 -3.48 -1.76
N TRP A 98 -6.41 -3.05 -2.35
CA TRP A 98 -5.80 -3.70 -3.51
C TRP A 98 -4.30 -3.67 -3.40
N VAL A 99 -3.66 -4.72 -3.90
CA VAL A 99 -2.21 -4.78 -4.03
C VAL A 99 -1.87 -5.10 -5.48
N TYR A 100 -0.98 -4.30 -6.05
CA TYR A 100 -0.49 -4.47 -7.42
C TYR A 100 0.99 -4.73 -7.40
N VAL A 101 1.45 -5.62 -8.27
CA VAL A 101 2.88 -5.87 -8.50
C VAL A 101 3.17 -5.53 -9.95
N MET A 102 4.20 -4.71 -10.17
CA MET A 102 4.56 -4.24 -11.50
C MET A 102 6.06 -4.43 -11.73
N ASP A 103 6.43 -4.67 -12.99
CA ASP A 103 7.82 -4.69 -13.39
C ASP A 103 8.40 -3.28 -13.41
N VAL A 104 9.61 -3.15 -12.87
CA VAL A 104 10.41 -1.94 -13.01
C VAL A 104 11.48 -2.21 -14.05
N VAL A 105 11.38 -1.54 -15.18
CA VAL A 105 12.32 -1.73 -16.29
C VAL A 105 13.70 -1.19 -15.91
N THR A 106 13.75 -0.02 -15.30
CA THR A 106 14.99 0.64 -14.91
C THR A 106 14.78 1.41 -13.61
N ALA A 107 15.71 1.28 -12.66
CA ALA A 107 15.74 2.07 -11.45
C ALA A 107 17.16 2.60 -11.27
N ILE A 108 17.29 3.93 -11.19
CA ILE A 108 18.59 4.59 -11.09
C ILE A 108 18.61 5.41 -9.80
N PRO A 109 19.49 5.08 -8.85
CA PRO A 109 19.60 5.88 -7.64
C PRO A 109 20.13 7.29 -7.95
N VAL A 110 19.59 8.27 -7.25
CA VAL A 110 20.08 9.66 -7.32
C VAL A 110 21.10 9.84 -6.21
N LEU A 111 22.29 10.27 -6.57
CA LEU A 111 23.40 10.42 -5.63
C LEU A 111 23.58 11.87 -5.19
#